data_992d875b63d364fee232622e3521bcec
#
_entry.id   992d875b63d364fee232622e3521bcec
#
_cell.length_a   1.000
_cell.length_b   1.000
_cell.length_c   1.000
_cell.angle_alpha   90.00
_cell.angle_beta   90.00
_cell.angle_gamma   90.00
#
_symmetry.space_group_name_H-M   'P 1'
#
loop_
_entity.id
_entity.type
_entity.pdbx_description
1 polymer ?
#
loop_
_entity_poly.entity_id
_entity_poly.type
_entity_poly.pdbx_seq_one_letter_code
_entity_poly.pdbx_strand_id
1 'polypeptide(L)'
;METNLKTKINTMFQMLDDLIDSKEYNQIKEYAFNIWKETGKFPHFILAGVGKNWYICEKVEKTFISMGLKCTALDCTHALHGDLGLITLTDEPKIIIFISKSGTTDELIKLVKICNYLKNENRIKNSLFVSFYLNVEAAEKYNDLYDICIHPDITKYNGMHLSEFDSRNLVPSLSINIMQLTLDSLGVALFESDKELMENYKYNHLAGNNGKMLGGDKIINSVK
;
A
#
# COMPACT_ATOMS: atom_id res chain seq x y z
N MET A 1 15.18 30.64 -1.30
CA MET A 1 14.80 30.38 -2.69
C MET A 1 13.55 29.53 -2.64
N GLU A 2 12.37 30.08 -2.97
CA GLU A 2 11.15 29.29 -3.06
C GLU A 2 11.32 28.29 -4.19
N THR A 3 11.51 27.04 -3.83
CA THR A 3 11.50 25.95 -4.82
C THR A 3 10.11 25.96 -5.45
N ASN A 4 10.04 26.26 -6.74
CA ASN A 4 8.78 26.37 -7.45
C ASN A 4 7.97 25.08 -7.24
N LEU A 5 6.70 25.21 -6.87
CA LEU A 5 5.75 24.09 -6.68
C LEU A 5 5.78 23.08 -7.85
N LYS A 6 5.92 23.58 -9.09
CA LYS A 6 6.06 22.72 -10.29
C LYS A 6 7.30 21.82 -10.20
N THR A 7 8.42 22.32 -9.69
CA THR A 7 9.64 21.51 -9.53
C THR A 7 9.41 20.39 -8.53
N LYS A 8 8.75 20.67 -7.41
CA LYS A 8 8.41 19.65 -6.39
C LYS A 8 7.50 18.57 -6.97
N ILE A 9 6.49 18.96 -7.73
CA ILE A 9 5.57 18.02 -8.40
C ILE A 9 6.32 17.15 -9.42
N ASN A 10 7.17 17.73 -10.26
CA ASN A 10 7.96 16.98 -11.23
C ASN A 10 8.91 15.99 -10.54
N THR A 11 9.57 16.40 -9.45
CA THR A 11 10.40 15.50 -8.65
C THR A 11 9.60 14.35 -8.06
N MET A 12 8.38 14.62 -7.60
CA MET A 12 7.48 13.57 -7.12
C MET A 12 7.18 12.52 -8.20
N PHE A 13 6.90 12.95 -9.44
CA PHE A 13 6.65 12.00 -10.54
C PHE A 13 7.89 11.19 -10.90
N GLN A 14 9.07 11.80 -10.93
CA GLN A 14 10.32 11.07 -11.14
C GLN A 14 10.56 10.00 -10.06
N MET A 15 10.30 10.36 -8.80
CA MET A 15 10.41 9.40 -7.70
C MET A 15 9.39 8.26 -7.82
N LEU A 16 8.17 8.56 -8.28
CA LEU A 16 7.15 7.54 -8.50
C LEU A 16 7.59 6.54 -9.58
N ASP A 17 8.13 7.03 -10.70
CA ASP A 17 8.67 6.20 -11.77
C ASP A 17 9.79 5.28 -11.23
N ASP A 18 10.76 5.84 -10.50
CA ASP A 18 11.86 5.06 -9.91
C ASP A 18 11.35 4.01 -8.89
N LEU A 19 10.31 4.34 -8.12
CA LEU A 19 9.70 3.41 -7.15
C LEU A 19 9.01 2.24 -7.85
N ILE A 20 8.24 2.50 -8.91
CA ILE A 20 7.52 1.48 -9.68
C ILE A 20 8.50 0.54 -10.41
N ASP A 21 9.66 1.07 -10.83
CA ASP A 21 10.71 0.29 -11.49
C ASP A 21 11.68 -0.37 -10.49
N SER A 22 11.55 -0.08 -9.18
CA SER A 22 12.46 -0.61 -8.16
C SER A 22 12.39 -2.14 -8.05
N LYS A 23 13.51 -2.73 -7.63
CA LYS A 23 13.59 -4.16 -7.36
C LYS A 23 12.58 -4.58 -6.28
N GLU A 24 12.46 -3.79 -5.23
CA GLU A 24 11.60 -4.03 -4.07
C GLU A 24 10.13 -4.05 -4.46
N TYR A 25 9.68 -3.08 -5.27
CA TYR A 25 8.33 -3.05 -5.79
C TYR A 25 8.04 -4.29 -6.66
N ASN A 26 8.97 -4.66 -7.55
CA ASN A 26 8.82 -5.83 -8.39
C ASN A 26 8.81 -7.14 -7.58
N GLN A 27 9.58 -7.26 -6.50
CA GLN A 27 9.54 -8.41 -5.59
C GLN A 27 8.16 -8.59 -4.94
N ILE A 28 7.48 -7.51 -4.57
CA ILE A 28 6.11 -7.58 -4.03
C ILE A 28 5.14 -8.08 -5.09
N LYS A 29 5.24 -7.56 -6.32
CA LYS A 29 4.43 -8.06 -7.45
C LYS A 29 4.65 -9.54 -7.70
N GLU A 30 5.90 -9.97 -7.78
CA GLU A 30 6.28 -11.36 -8.01
C GLU A 30 5.73 -12.28 -6.90
N TYR A 31 5.83 -11.87 -5.64
CA TYR A 31 5.25 -12.62 -4.53
C TYR A 31 3.74 -12.77 -4.68
N ALA A 32 3.04 -11.68 -5.00
CA ALA A 32 1.59 -11.71 -5.22
C ALA A 32 1.21 -12.62 -6.40
N PHE A 33 1.95 -12.57 -7.51
CA PHE A 33 1.73 -13.44 -8.67
C PHE A 33 2.02 -14.91 -8.40
N ASN A 34 3.02 -15.23 -7.60
CA ASN A 34 3.32 -16.61 -7.25
C ASN A 34 2.17 -17.21 -6.43
N ILE A 35 1.66 -16.47 -5.45
CA ILE A 35 0.45 -16.89 -4.70
C ILE A 35 -0.75 -17.09 -5.65
N TRP A 36 -0.98 -16.14 -6.57
CA TRP A 36 -2.07 -16.25 -7.53
C TRP A 36 -1.93 -17.48 -8.44
N LYS A 37 -0.73 -17.77 -8.94
CA LYS A 37 -0.46 -18.98 -9.75
C LYS A 37 -0.72 -20.27 -8.99
N GLU A 38 -0.42 -20.31 -7.70
CA GLU A 38 -0.57 -21.49 -6.87
C GLU A 38 -2.02 -21.71 -6.41
N THR A 39 -2.74 -20.62 -6.13
CA THR A 39 -4.04 -20.67 -5.44
C THR A 39 -5.22 -20.21 -6.29
N GLY A 40 -4.97 -19.57 -7.42
CA GLY A 40 -5.99 -18.89 -8.24
C GLY A 40 -6.50 -17.58 -7.62
N LYS A 41 -5.88 -17.09 -6.54
CA LYS A 41 -6.28 -15.85 -5.85
C LYS A 41 -5.07 -15.05 -5.45
N PHE A 42 -5.17 -13.73 -5.52
CA PHE A 42 -4.16 -12.85 -4.94
C PHE A 42 -4.16 -12.92 -3.42
N PRO A 43 -3.00 -12.66 -2.76
CA PRO A 43 -2.92 -12.62 -1.31
C PRO A 43 -3.81 -11.51 -0.74
N HIS A 44 -4.16 -11.62 0.53
CA HIS A 44 -4.82 -10.55 1.27
C HIS A 44 -3.82 -9.43 1.56
N PHE A 45 -4.08 -8.22 1.04
CA PHE A 45 -3.30 -7.03 1.35
C PHE A 45 -3.80 -6.41 2.66
N ILE A 46 -2.88 -6.16 3.59
CA ILE A 46 -3.19 -5.44 4.84
C ILE A 46 -2.30 -4.21 4.88
N LEU A 47 -2.90 -3.04 4.89
CA LEU A 47 -2.20 -1.76 4.86
C LEU A 47 -2.25 -1.14 6.26
N ALA A 48 -1.10 -1.04 6.92
CA ALA A 48 -1.00 -0.57 8.29
C ALA A 48 -0.42 0.85 8.36
N GLY A 49 -1.14 1.77 8.98
CA GLY A 49 -0.72 3.18 9.10
C GLY A 49 -1.29 3.87 10.33
N VAL A 50 -0.82 5.08 10.62
CA VAL A 50 -1.28 5.94 11.72
C VAL A 50 -1.54 7.35 11.20
N GLY A 51 -2.56 8.02 11.72
CA GLY A 51 -2.87 9.41 11.39
C GLY A 51 -3.18 9.59 9.90
N LYS A 52 -2.47 10.48 9.20
CA LYS A 52 -2.71 10.70 7.76
C LYS A 52 -2.39 9.48 6.89
N ASN A 53 -1.45 8.63 7.30
CA ASN A 53 -1.16 7.39 6.60
C ASN A 53 -2.30 6.37 6.72
N TRP A 54 -3.06 6.39 7.80
CA TRP A 54 -4.30 5.63 7.94
C TRP A 54 -5.30 5.95 6.82
N TYR A 55 -5.52 7.24 6.52
CA TYR A 55 -6.42 7.65 5.43
C TYR A 55 -5.93 7.21 4.05
N ILE A 56 -4.59 7.12 3.84
CA ILE A 56 -4.05 6.49 2.62
C ILE A 56 -4.44 5.01 2.58
N CYS A 57 -4.26 4.29 3.69
CA CYS A 57 -4.62 2.88 3.78
C CYS A 57 -6.11 2.66 3.43
N GLU A 58 -7.02 3.45 4.01
CA GLU A 58 -8.44 3.38 3.71
C GLU A 58 -8.74 3.66 2.22
N LYS A 59 -8.13 4.70 1.65
CA LYS A 59 -8.32 5.03 0.22
C LYS A 59 -7.85 3.91 -0.68
N VAL A 60 -6.65 3.38 -0.45
CA VAL A 60 -6.08 2.29 -1.25
C VAL A 60 -6.87 0.99 -1.06
N GLU A 61 -7.34 0.70 0.16
CA GLU A 61 -8.26 -0.41 0.42
C GLU A 61 -9.48 -0.33 -0.50
N LYS A 62 -10.15 0.81 -0.57
CA LYS A 62 -11.35 0.98 -1.43
C LYS A 62 -11.01 0.82 -2.91
N THR A 63 -9.84 1.28 -3.33
CA THR A 63 -9.36 1.08 -4.70
C THR A 63 -9.14 -0.40 -4.99
N PHE A 64 -8.44 -1.14 -4.13
CA PHE A 64 -8.19 -2.58 -4.29
C PHE A 64 -9.49 -3.39 -4.31
N ILE A 65 -10.36 -3.15 -3.34
CA ILE A 65 -11.67 -3.82 -3.27
C ILE A 65 -12.49 -3.56 -4.53
N SER A 66 -12.45 -2.34 -5.07
CA SER A 66 -13.18 -2.00 -6.30
C SER A 66 -12.68 -2.80 -7.51
N MET A 67 -11.40 -3.16 -7.53
CA MET A 67 -10.77 -4.02 -8.53
C MET A 67 -10.94 -5.52 -8.24
N GLY A 68 -11.56 -5.91 -7.12
CA GLY A 68 -11.73 -7.31 -6.73
C GLY A 68 -10.56 -7.90 -5.96
N LEU A 69 -9.57 -7.10 -5.57
CA LEU A 69 -8.46 -7.51 -4.73
C LEU A 69 -8.87 -7.45 -3.25
N LYS A 70 -8.55 -8.49 -2.49
CA LYS A 70 -8.80 -8.49 -1.03
C LYS A 70 -7.82 -7.55 -0.35
N CYS A 71 -8.32 -6.49 0.28
CA CYS A 71 -7.53 -5.51 0.99
C CYS A 71 -8.22 -5.06 2.28
N THR A 72 -7.46 -4.77 3.31
CA THR A 72 -7.94 -4.24 4.59
C THR A 72 -7.00 -3.17 5.10
N ALA A 73 -7.53 -2.00 5.42
CA ALA A 73 -6.81 -0.97 6.14
C ALA A 73 -6.77 -1.32 7.65
N LEU A 74 -5.61 -1.15 8.29
CA LEU A 74 -5.38 -1.42 9.70
C LEU A 74 -4.76 -0.20 10.37
N ASP A 75 -5.49 0.43 11.29
CA ASP A 75 -4.91 1.46 12.16
C ASP A 75 -4.00 0.80 13.20
N CYS A 76 -2.73 1.23 13.24
CA CYS A 76 -1.74 0.63 14.15
C CYS A 76 -2.13 0.78 15.63
N THR A 77 -2.88 1.83 15.99
CA THR A 77 -3.35 2.03 17.36
C THR A 77 -4.45 1.03 17.69
N HIS A 78 -5.44 0.89 16.82
CA HIS A 78 -6.54 -0.07 17.00
C HIS A 78 -6.04 -1.51 16.96
N ALA A 79 -5.04 -1.82 16.12
CA ALA A 79 -4.41 -3.15 16.09
C ALA A 79 -3.93 -3.58 17.49
N LEU A 80 -3.36 -2.66 18.25
CA LEU A 80 -2.87 -2.92 19.60
C LEU A 80 -3.99 -3.11 20.64
N HIS A 81 -5.24 -2.85 20.27
CA HIS A 81 -6.42 -2.96 21.12
C HIS A 81 -7.44 -4.00 20.61
N GLY A 82 -7.05 -4.90 19.72
CA GLY A 82 -7.86 -6.05 19.31
C GLY A 82 -7.89 -6.31 17.82
N ASP A 83 -7.72 -5.29 16.94
CA ASP A 83 -7.83 -5.45 15.50
C ASP A 83 -6.66 -6.24 14.89
N LEU A 84 -5.67 -6.64 15.70
CA LEU A 84 -4.64 -7.60 15.32
C LEU A 84 -5.24 -8.94 14.85
N GLY A 85 -6.46 -9.24 15.22
CA GLY A 85 -7.25 -10.36 14.70
C GLY A 85 -7.32 -10.39 13.16
N LEU A 86 -7.32 -9.25 12.50
CA LEU A 86 -7.28 -9.16 11.02
C LEU A 86 -6.06 -9.88 10.42
N ILE A 87 -4.96 -9.97 11.17
CA ILE A 87 -3.72 -10.64 10.75
C ILE A 87 -3.68 -12.09 11.21
N THR A 88 -4.19 -12.37 12.42
CA THR A 88 -3.98 -13.66 13.11
C THR A 88 -5.08 -14.69 12.91
N LEU A 89 -6.28 -14.29 12.45
CA LEU A 89 -7.45 -15.18 12.38
C LEU A 89 -7.43 -16.17 11.22
N THR A 90 -6.62 -15.92 10.18
CA THR A 90 -6.59 -16.77 8.99
C THR A 90 -5.16 -17.14 8.61
N ASP A 91 -4.98 -18.34 8.07
CA ASP A 91 -3.72 -18.81 7.51
C ASP A 91 -3.57 -18.48 6.00
N GLU A 92 -4.51 -17.71 5.43
CA GLU A 92 -4.42 -17.28 4.04
C GLU A 92 -3.12 -16.47 3.78
N PRO A 93 -2.53 -16.59 2.58
CA PRO A 93 -1.38 -15.77 2.20
C PRO A 93 -1.71 -14.29 2.29
N LYS A 94 -0.80 -13.50 2.88
CA LYS A 94 -1.00 -12.06 3.07
C LYS A 94 0.27 -11.26 2.84
N ILE A 95 0.09 -10.04 2.37
CA ILE A 95 1.12 -9.01 2.29
C ILE A 95 0.73 -7.89 3.25
N ILE A 96 1.56 -7.63 4.23
CA ILE A 96 1.32 -6.58 5.24
C ILE A 96 2.27 -5.44 4.94
N ILE A 97 1.74 -4.28 4.54
CA ILE A 97 2.52 -3.09 4.18
C ILE A 97 2.38 -2.06 5.30
N PHE A 98 3.49 -1.77 5.96
CA PHE A 98 3.59 -0.79 7.03
C PHE A 98 4.00 0.57 6.45
N ILE A 99 3.13 1.56 6.53
CA ILE A 99 3.24 2.84 5.82
C ILE A 99 3.55 3.96 6.80
N SER A 100 4.70 4.63 6.62
CA SER A 100 5.10 5.77 7.43
C SER A 100 6.01 6.71 6.67
N LYS A 101 5.80 8.04 6.79
CA LYS A 101 6.77 8.99 6.26
C LYS A 101 8.12 8.89 6.99
N SER A 102 8.10 8.87 8.31
CA SER A 102 9.32 8.87 9.14
C SER A 102 9.90 7.48 9.35
N GLY A 103 9.08 6.42 9.29
CA GLY A 103 9.48 5.08 9.67
C GLY A 103 9.77 4.88 11.17
N THR A 104 9.54 5.91 11.99
CA THR A 104 9.84 5.92 13.43
C THR A 104 8.62 6.11 14.32
N THR A 105 7.41 6.03 13.75
CA THR A 105 6.16 6.17 14.51
C THR A 105 6.06 5.04 15.53
N ASP A 106 5.94 5.37 16.81
CA ASP A 106 6.03 4.40 17.92
C ASP A 106 4.98 3.28 17.81
N GLU A 107 3.74 3.60 17.48
CA GLU A 107 2.64 2.64 17.32
C GLU A 107 2.93 1.66 16.19
N LEU A 108 3.47 2.15 15.07
CA LEU A 108 3.82 1.32 13.92
C LEU A 108 4.99 0.39 14.25
N ILE A 109 6.06 0.91 14.86
CA ILE A 109 7.22 0.11 15.28
C ILE A 109 6.83 -0.93 16.32
N LYS A 110 5.96 -0.58 17.26
CA LYS A 110 5.43 -1.52 18.24
C LYS A 110 4.62 -2.63 17.56
N LEU A 111 3.74 -2.25 16.62
CA LEU A 111 2.92 -3.23 15.89
C LEU A 111 3.80 -4.21 15.10
N VAL A 112 4.76 -3.74 14.32
CA VAL A 112 5.61 -4.65 13.52
C VAL A 112 6.44 -5.59 14.39
N LYS A 113 6.95 -5.12 15.54
CA LYS A 113 7.65 -5.98 16.51
C LYS A 113 6.75 -7.08 17.07
N ILE A 114 5.50 -6.74 17.40
CA ILE A 114 4.49 -7.71 17.84
C ILE A 114 4.19 -8.69 16.71
N CYS A 115 4.01 -8.24 15.48
CA CYS A 115 3.78 -9.11 14.32
C CYS A 115 4.95 -10.08 14.10
N ASN A 116 6.20 -9.63 14.21
CA ASN A 116 7.38 -10.50 14.12
C ASN A 116 7.41 -11.53 15.25
N TYR A 117 7.12 -11.14 16.49
CA TYR A 117 7.00 -12.08 17.60
C TYR A 117 5.94 -13.15 17.31
N LEU A 118 4.75 -12.73 16.84
CA LEU A 118 3.67 -13.67 16.51
C LEU A 118 3.98 -14.54 15.28
N LYS A 119 4.76 -14.05 14.33
CA LYS A 119 5.26 -14.84 13.19
C LYS A 119 6.21 -15.94 13.69
N ASN A 120 7.12 -15.62 14.61
CA ASN A 120 8.02 -16.58 15.23
C ASN A 120 7.27 -17.61 16.09
N GLU A 121 6.18 -17.24 16.74
CA GLU A 121 5.29 -18.14 17.50
C GLU A 121 4.32 -18.93 16.58
N ASN A 122 4.51 -18.85 15.26
CA ASN A 122 3.65 -19.50 14.27
C ASN A 122 2.15 -19.13 14.36
N ARG A 123 1.86 -17.93 14.88
CA ARG A 123 0.50 -17.33 14.94
C ARG A 123 0.17 -16.50 13.71
N ILE A 124 1.17 -15.98 13.02
CA ILE A 124 1.04 -15.33 11.72
C ILE A 124 1.78 -16.17 10.70
N LYS A 125 1.06 -16.76 9.76
CA LYS A 125 1.61 -17.66 8.73
C LYS A 125 1.48 -17.05 7.35
N ASN A 126 2.25 -17.55 6.39
CA ASN A 126 2.15 -17.22 4.96
C ASN A 126 2.10 -15.70 4.74
N SER A 127 3.02 -14.96 5.38
CA SER A 127 2.99 -13.50 5.37
C SER A 127 4.31 -12.91 4.87
N LEU A 128 4.18 -11.87 4.04
CA LEU A 128 5.26 -10.99 3.64
C LEU A 128 5.11 -9.66 4.36
N PHE A 129 6.13 -9.23 5.10
CA PHE A 129 6.16 -7.93 5.76
C PHE A 129 6.94 -6.93 4.93
N VAL A 130 6.29 -5.83 4.58
CA VAL A 130 6.83 -4.77 3.74
C VAL A 130 6.84 -3.46 4.50
N SER A 131 7.97 -2.77 4.54
CA SER A 131 8.00 -1.36 4.96
C SER A 131 7.89 -0.44 3.77
N PHE A 132 7.13 0.65 3.93
CA PHE A 132 7.12 1.75 2.98
C PHE A 132 7.39 3.05 3.74
N TYR A 133 8.65 3.44 3.79
CA TYR A 133 9.14 4.62 4.51
C TYR A 133 9.80 5.59 3.53
N LEU A 134 9.76 6.87 3.86
CA LEU A 134 10.44 7.91 3.10
C LEU A 134 11.70 8.45 3.81
N ASN A 135 12.05 7.87 4.95
CA ASN A 135 13.24 8.25 5.73
C ASN A 135 14.26 7.11 5.72
N VAL A 136 15.41 7.34 5.11
CA VAL A 136 16.49 6.36 4.97
C VAL A 136 17.08 5.96 6.33
N GLU A 137 17.26 6.90 7.27
CA GLU A 137 17.81 6.60 8.60
C GLU A 137 16.91 5.64 9.38
N ALA A 138 15.59 5.82 9.27
CA ALA A 138 14.64 4.91 9.89
C ALA A 138 14.64 3.54 9.22
N ALA A 139 14.85 3.52 7.90
CA ALA A 139 14.99 2.31 7.14
C ALA A 139 16.18 1.49 7.66
N GLU A 140 17.36 2.06 7.72
CA GLU A 140 18.57 1.38 8.21
C GLU A 140 18.39 0.81 9.63
N LYS A 141 17.71 1.55 10.49
CA LYS A 141 17.50 1.15 11.89
C LYS A 141 16.55 -0.03 12.07
N TYR A 142 15.58 -0.20 11.18
CA TYR A 142 14.48 -1.15 11.36
C TYR A 142 14.32 -2.15 10.20
N ASN A 143 15.27 -2.21 9.27
CA ASN A 143 15.24 -3.12 8.12
C ASN A 143 15.01 -4.58 8.52
N ASP A 144 15.65 -5.03 9.59
CA ASP A 144 15.56 -6.41 10.09
C ASP A 144 14.14 -6.83 10.52
N LEU A 145 13.22 -5.86 10.64
CA LEU A 145 11.83 -6.15 10.98
C LEU A 145 10.96 -6.52 9.76
N TYR A 146 11.50 -6.37 8.53
CA TYR A 146 10.75 -6.50 7.28
C TYR A 146 11.43 -7.46 6.31
N ASP A 147 10.62 -8.15 5.53
CA ASP A 147 11.10 -9.02 4.45
C ASP A 147 11.51 -8.17 3.22
N ILE A 148 10.81 -7.07 2.96
CA ILE A 148 11.08 -6.11 1.88
C ILE A 148 10.94 -4.67 2.41
N CYS A 149 11.88 -3.81 2.00
CA CYS A 149 11.89 -2.40 2.39
C CYS A 149 11.81 -1.51 1.16
N ILE A 150 10.65 -0.84 0.94
CA ILE A 150 10.50 0.17 -0.10
C ILE A 150 10.95 1.51 0.45
N HIS A 151 12.04 2.03 -0.09
CA HIS A 151 12.55 3.37 0.25
C HIS A 151 12.99 4.08 -1.02
N PRO A 152 12.40 5.23 -1.34
CA PRO A 152 12.95 6.05 -2.42
C PRO A 152 14.31 6.59 -1.98
N ASP A 153 15.31 6.45 -2.84
CA ASP A 153 16.59 7.10 -2.64
C ASP A 153 16.47 8.60 -2.96
N ILE A 154 16.11 9.38 -1.94
CA ILE A 154 15.92 10.82 -2.06
C ILE A 154 17.21 11.56 -2.42
N THR A 155 18.39 10.94 -2.28
CA THR A 155 19.68 11.57 -2.64
C THR A 155 19.84 11.74 -4.14
N LYS A 156 19.18 10.90 -4.96
CA LYS A 156 19.16 11.00 -6.42
C LYS A 156 18.52 12.30 -6.94
N TYR A 157 17.74 12.98 -6.11
CA TYR A 157 16.97 14.15 -6.50
C TYR A 157 17.63 15.46 -6.09
N ASN A 158 18.96 15.62 -6.30
CA ASN A 158 19.76 16.82 -6.06
C ASN A 158 19.69 17.36 -4.63
N GLY A 159 19.65 16.49 -3.62
CA GLY A 159 19.53 16.91 -2.24
C GLY A 159 18.18 17.58 -1.91
N MET A 160 17.24 17.54 -2.84
CA MET A 160 15.88 17.83 -2.50
C MET A 160 15.40 16.68 -1.61
N HIS A 161 15.56 16.85 -0.31
CA HIS A 161 14.66 16.18 0.62
C HIS A 161 13.28 16.30 -0.01
N LEU A 162 12.47 15.23 0.04
CA LEU A 162 11.05 15.32 -0.33
C LEU A 162 10.45 16.39 0.56
N SER A 163 10.75 17.64 0.17
CA SER A 163 10.24 18.78 0.88
C SER A 163 8.76 18.77 0.60
N GLU A 164 7.98 18.60 1.63
CA GLU A 164 6.54 18.80 1.57
C GLU A 164 6.24 20.14 0.89
N PHE A 165 5.01 20.41 0.54
CA PHE A 165 4.68 21.71 -0.10
C PHE A 165 5.06 22.90 0.76
N ASP A 166 4.99 22.78 2.09
CA ASP A 166 5.44 23.82 2.99
C ASP A 166 6.98 23.86 3.12
N SER A 167 7.51 25.07 3.35
CA SER A 167 8.96 25.32 3.41
C SER A 167 9.68 24.69 4.60
N ARG A 168 8.94 24.26 5.61
CA ARG A 168 9.46 23.64 6.84
C ARG A 168 9.32 22.12 6.87
N ASN A 169 8.74 21.53 5.80
CA ASN A 169 8.49 20.09 5.67
C ASN A 169 7.61 19.48 6.79
N LEU A 170 6.72 20.29 7.36
CA LEU A 170 5.91 19.90 8.52
C LEU A 170 4.59 19.23 8.11
N VAL A 171 4.01 19.66 6.98
CA VAL A 171 2.68 19.19 6.54
C VAL A 171 2.83 18.07 5.54
N PRO A 172 2.58 16.80 5.92
CA PRO A 172 2.59 15.68 4.98
C PRO A 172 1.61 15.94 3.83
N SER A 173 2.14 16.12 2.64
CA SER A 173 1.41 16.44 1.42
C SER A 173 1.99 15.69 0.21
N LEU A 174 3.22 15.95 -0.20
CA LEU A 174 3.88 15.20 -1.27
C LEU A 174 4.16 13.75 -0.86
N SER A 175 4.64 13.55 0.37
CA SER A 175 4.96 12.23 0.91
C SER A 175 3.78 11.26 0.86
N ILE A 176 2.60 11.71 1.28
CA ILE A 176 1.40 10.87 1.27
C ILE A 176 0.93 10.55 -0.15
N ASN A 177 1.06 11.51 -1.08
CA ASN A 177 0.67 11.28 -2.47
C ASN A 177 1.57 10.25 -3.16
N ILE A 178 2.88 10.28 -2.92
CA ILE A 178 3.80 9.27 -3.47
C ILE A 178 3.42 7.87 -2.95
N MET A 179 3.26 7.72 -1.64
CA MET A 179 2.90 6.44 -1.06
C MET A 179 1.58 5.92 -1.61
N GLN A 180 0.58 6.78 -1.71
CA GLN A 180 -0.72 6.43 -2.28
C GLN A 180 -0.61 5.99 -3.74
N LEU A 181 0.04 6.78 -4.60
CA LEU A 181 0.16 6.48 -6.04
C LEU A 181 0.97 5.20 -6.29
N THR A 182 2.03 4.96 -5.53
CA THR A 182 2.80 3.71 -5.62
C THR A 182 1.93 2.48 -5.29
N LEU A 183 1.09 2.57 -4.26
CA LEU A 183 0.18 1.47 -3.90
C LEU A 183 -0.96 1.31 -4.90
N ASP A 184 -1.52 2.42 -5.40
CA ASP A 184 -2.54 2.36 -6.46
C ASP A 184 -1.97 1.69 -7.72
N SER A 185 -0.73 2.03 -8.12
CA SER A 185 -0.07 1.41 -9.27
C SER A 185 0.12 -0.10 -9.08
N LEU A 186 0.45 -0.54 -7.87
CA LEU A 186 0.55 -1.97 -7.53
C LEU A 186 -0.79 -2.68 -7.75
N GLY A 187 -1.88 -2.11 -7.21
CA GLY A 187 -3.22 -2.67 -7.39
C GLY A 187 -3.63 -2.75 -8.86
N VAL A 188 -3.39 -1.69 -9.63
CA VAL A 188 -3.69 -1.66 -11.07
C VAL A 188 -2.89 -2.71 -11.83
N ALA A 189 -1.58 -2.85 -11.56
CA ALA A 189 -0.74 -3.84 -12.21
C ALA A 189 -1.22 -5.29 -11.97
N LEU A 190 -1.70 -5.59 -10.76
CA LEU A 190 -2.28 -6.90 -10.44
C LEU A 190 -3.64 -7.09 -11.11
N PHE A 191 -4.49 -6.07 -11.08
CA PHE A 191 -5.81 -6.09 -11.71
C PHE A 191 -5.74 -6.31 -13.22
N GLU A 192 -4.87 -5.60 -13.94
CA GLU A 192 -4.72 -5.73 -15.40
C GLU A 192 -4.12 -7.07 -15.82
N SER A 193 -3.47 -7.77 -14.93
CA SER A 193 -2.88 -9.09 -15.21
C SER A 193 -3.88 -10.25 -15.13
N ASP A 194 -5.05 -10.03 -14.53
CA ASP A 194 -6.08 -11.05 -14.33
C ASP A 194 -7.36 -10.70 -15.09
N LYS A 195 -7.63 -11.46 -16.16
CA LYS A 195 -8.82 -11.25 -16.99
C LYS A 195 -10.12 -11.41 -16.22
N GLU A 196 -10.18 -12.32 -15.25
CA GLU A 196 -11.37 -12.55 -14.45
C GLU A 196 -11.68 -11.33 -13.56
N LEU A 197 -10.65 -10.72 -12.94
CA LEU A 197 -10.84 -9.47 -12.20
C LEU A 197 -11.35 -8.36 -13.11
N MET A 198 -10.79 -8.20 -14.30
CA MET A 198 -11.24 -7.18 -15.27
C MET A 198 -12.68 -7.43 -15.74
N GLU A 199 -13.06 -8.68 -16.00
CA GLU A 199 -14.43 -9.04 -16.40
C GLU A 199 -15.43 -8.83 -15.26
N ASN A 200 -15.02 -9.09 -14.02
CA ASN A 200 -15.84 -8.96 -12.82
C ASN A 200 -15.95 -7.53 -12.31
N TYR A 201 -15.11 -6.61 -12.77
CA TYR A 201 -15.10 -5.20 -12.35
C TYR A 201 -16.47 -4.52 -12.44
N LYS A 202 -17.26 -4.85 -13.48
CA LYS A 202 -18.63 -4.33 -13.67
C LYS A 202 -19.58 -4.66 -12.52
N TYR A 203 -19.37 -5.80 -11.85
CA TYR A 203 -20.22 -6.21 -10.72
C TYR A 203 -19.90 -5.44 -9.45
N ASN A 204 -18.69 -4.90 -9.34
CA ASN A 204 -18.29 -4.03 -8.24
C ASN A 204 -18.71 -2.56 -8.47
N HIS A 205 -19.08 -2.21 -9.73
CA HIS A 205 -19.42 -0.85 -10.15
C HIS A 205 -20.76 -0.80 -10.88
N LEU A 206 -21.83 -1.18 -10.21
CA LEU A 206 -23.17 -1.23 -10.84
C LEU A 206 -23.74 0.17 -11.13
N ALA A 207 -23.37 1.18 -10.35
CA ALA A 207 -23.83 2.55 -10.48
C ALA A 207 -22.72 3.50 -10.99
N GLY A 208 -23.10 4.72 -11.39
CA GLY A 208 -22.16 5.72 -11.88
C GLY A 208 -21.71 5.49 -13.33
N ASN A 209 -20.83 6.36 -13.82
CA ASN A 209 -20.40 6.33 -15.22
C ASN A 209 -19.60 5.07 -15.56
N ASN A 210 -18.69 4.63 -14.68
CA ASN A 210 -17.88 3.43 -14.90
C ASN A 210 -18.75 2.18 -15.01
N GLY A 211 -19.74 2.04 -14.12
CA GLY A 211 -20.68 0.93 -14.16
C GLY A 211 -21.51 0.91 -15.45
N LYS A 212 -22.00 2.08 -15.89
CA LYS A 212 -22.75 2.21 -17.17
C LYS A 212 -21.90 1.83 -18.36
N MET A 213 -20.64 2.29 -18.46
CA MET A 213 -19.73 1.94 -19.55
C MET A 213 -19.51 0.42 -19.68
N LEU A 214 -19.61 -0.32 -18.59
CA LEU A 214 -19.41 -1.76 -18.51
C LEU A 214 -20.72 -2.57 -18.48
N GLY A 215 -21.87 -1.90 -18.62
CA GLY A 215 -23.19 -2.55 -18.65
C GLY A 215 -23.78 -2.87 -17.27
N GLY A 216 -23.25 -2.28 -16.19
CA GLY A 216 -23.78 -2.45 -14.83
C GLY A 216 -25.20 -1.90 -14.66
N ASP A 217 -25.60 -0.89 -15.44
CA ASP A 217 -26.96 -0.38 -15.48
C ASP A 217 -27.98 -1.41 -15.96
N LYS A 218 -27.58 -2.31 -16.87
CA LYS A 218 -28.44 -3.42 -17.31
C LYS A 218 -28.73 -4.39 -16.16
N ILE A 219 -27.73 -4.65 -15.29
CA ILE A 219 -27.89 -5.48 -14.11
C ILE A 219 -28.87 -4.84 -13.13
N ILE A 220 -28.69 -3.53 -12.82
CA ILE A 220 -29.61 -2.79 -11.95
C ILE A 220 -31.06 -2.82 -12.50
N ASN A 221 -31.23 -2.65 -13.80
CA ASN A 221 -32.53 -2.62 -14.43
C ASN A 221 -33.22 -3.99 -14.51
N SER A 222 -32.45 -5.10 -14.45
CA SER A 222 -33.01 -6.45 -14.43
C SER A 222 -33.58 -6.87 -13.06
N VAL A 223 -33.30 -6.11 -11.99
CA VAL A 223 -33.75 -6.40 -10.61
C VAL A 223 -35.01 -5.59 -10.24
N LYS A 224 -35.48 -4.71 -11.14
CA LYS A 224 -36.73 -3.96 -10.99
C LYS A 224 -37.90 -4.76 -11.52
#